data_c916e782769467ebe212eeeb54fb5111
#
_entry.id   c916e782769467ebe212eeeb54fb5111
#
_cell.length_a   1.000
_cell.length_b   1.000
_cell.length_c   1.000
_cell.angle_alpha   90.00
_cell.angle_beta   90.00
_cell.angle_gamma   90.00
#
_symmetry.space_group_name_H-M   'P 1'
#
loop_
_entity.id
_entity.type
_entity.pdbx_description
1 polymer ?
#
loop_
_entity_poly.entity_id
_entity_poly.type
_entity_poly.pdbx_seq_one_letter_code
_entity_poly.pdbx_strand_id
1 'polypeptide(L)'
;MKRTIIITGGAGFIGSHVVREFVNKYPSYHIINLDALTYAGNLENLKDIEGKSNYTFVKADITDAKHILEVFQEYKPEGVIHLAAESHVDRSISDPLAFVMTNVIGTVNLLNAAREIWKDNFEGKRFHHVSTDEVYGTLGETGLFTEETAYDPHSPYSASKAASDHFVRAYQDTYGLPVVLTNCSNNYGPNHFPEKLIPLCIHNILNNKPLPIYGDGKFTRDWLFVIDHAKAIDLVFHRGKTGDSYNVGGFNEWQNIDLVKELCKQMDEKLGRAAGTSAQLITFVKDRPGHDLRYAIDATKINQELGYQPSVTFEQGLSITIDWFLSNQEWLDNVTSGEYQSYYSKQYN
;
A
#
# COMPACT_ATOMS: atom_id res chain seq x y z
N MET A 1 5.06 27.57 14.46
CA MET A 1 3.95 27.01 13.67
C MET A 1 3.95 25.50 13.85
N LYS A 2 2.80 24.83 13.69
CA LYS A 2 2.77 23.35 13.65
C LYS A 2 3.45 22.88 12.37
N ARG A 3 4.25 21.81 12.43
CA ARG A 3 4.81 21.17 11.25
C ARG A 3 3.67 20.55 10.42
N THR A 4 3.56 20.94 9.15
CA THR A 4 2.51 20.42 8.25
C THR A 4 3.04 19.30 7.38
N ILE A 5 2.34 18.16 7.37
CA ILE A 5 2.67 16.99 6.56
C ILE A 5 1.48 16.66 5.65
N ILE A 6 1.70 16.58 4.35
CA ILE A 6 0.72 16.05 3.40
C ILE A 6 0.94 14.54 3.28
N ILE A 7 -0.12 13.76 3.45
CA ILE A 7 -0.16 12.32 3.19
C ILE A 7 -1.14 12.10 2.05
N THR A 8 -0.65 11.67 0.89
CA THR A 8 -1.50 11.41 -0.27
C THR A 8 -1.97 9.96 -0.29
N GLY A 9 -3.18 9.70 -0.79
CA GLY A 9 -3.78 8.38 -0.75
C GLY A 9 -4.18 7.93 0.66
N GLY A 10 -4.39 8.90 1.56
CA GLY A 10 -4.62 8.62 2.98
C GLY A 10 -6.01 8.10 3.32
N ALA A 11 -6.97 8.09 2.38
CA ALA A 11 -8.25 7.40 2.54
C ALA A 11 -8.22 5.94 2.07
N GLY A 12 -7.10 5.50 1.44
CA GLY A 12 -6.87 4.13 1.02
C GLY A 12 -6.46 3.20 2.17
N PHE A 13 -6.17 1.94 1.82
CA PHE A 13 -5.78 0.89 2.77
C PHE A 13 -4.54 1.28 3.61
N ILE A 14 -3.36 1.31 3.00
CA ILE A 14 -2.10 1.61 3.73
C ILE A 14 -2.13 3.06 4.25
N GLY A 15 -2.58 4.00 3.40
CA GLY A 15 -2.60 5.43 3.74
C GLY A 15 -3.41 5.74 4.99
N SER A 16 -4.55 5.08 5.22
CA SER A 16 -5.37 5.30 6.43
C SER A 16 -4.63 4.95 7.72
N HIS A 17 -3.83 3.90 7.70
CA HIS A 17 -3.00 3.53 8.85
C HIS A 17 -1.85 4.50 9.07
N VAL A 18 -1.23 5.02 8.00
CA VAL A 18 -0.19 6.05 8.09
C VAL A 18 -0.77 7.36 8.63
N VAL A 19 -1.92 7.81 8.11
CA VAL A 19 -2.62 9.00 8.62
C VAL A 19 -2.95 8.84 10.10
N ARG A 20 -3.51 7.70 10.50
CA ARG A 20 -3.86 7.40 11.90
C ARG A 20 -2.64 7.40 12.81
N GLU A 21 -1.52 6.78 12.39
CA GLU A 21 -0.26 6.78 13.12
C GLU A 21 0.24 8.20 13.35
N PHE A 22 0.30 9.02 12.30
CA PHE A 22 0.81 10.39 12.41
C PHE A 22 -0.11 11.31 13.22
N VAL A 23 -1.43 11.22 13.04
CA VAL A 23 -2.40 12.03 13.80
C VAL A 23 -2.33 11.73 15.30
N ASN A 24 -2.24 10.46 15.68
CA ASN A 24 -2.23 10.06 17.08
C ASN A 24 -0.87 10.28 17.75
N LYS A 25 0.22 9.99 17.06
CA LYS A 25 1.59 10.04 17.61
C LYS A 25 2.16 11.46 17.67
N TYR A 26 1.75 12.33 16.73
CA TYR A 26 2.30 13.68 16.59
C TYR A 26 1.22 14.79 16.72
N PRO A 27 0.67 15.04 17.92
CA PRO A 27 -0.40 16.03 18.11
C PRO A 27 0.04 17.47 17.80
N SER A 28 1.36 17.72 17.76
CA SER A 28 1.94 19.00 17.34
C SER A 28 2.06 19.18 15.83
N TYR A 29 1.86 18.12 15.04
CA TYR A 29 1.83 18.22 13.58
C TYR A 29 0.44 18.59 13.08
N HIS A 30 0.35 19.12 11.88
CA HIS A 30 -0.90 19.24 11.14
C HIS A 30 -0.87 18.26 9.97
N ILE A 31 -1.72 17.25 9.99
CA ILE A 31 -1.77 16.20 8.98
C ILE A 31 -2.86 16.52 7.97
N ILE A 32 -2.43 16.72 6.73
CA ILE A 32 -3.32 16.93 5.58
C ILE A 32 -3.43 15.62 4.85
N ASN A 33 -4.59 14.98 4.93
CA ASN A 33 -4.92 13.79 4.14
C ASN A 33 -5.44 14.23 2.77
N LEU A 34 -4.67 14.02 1.72
CA LEU A 34 -5.02 14.35 0.34
C LEU A 34 -5.41 13.09 -0.41
N ASP A 35 -6.66 12.99 -0.85
CA ASP A 35 -7.15 11.81 -1.56
C ASP A 35 -8.21 12.20 -2.60
N ALA A 36 -8.19 11.54 -3.75
CA ALA A 36 -9.17 11.76 -4.81
C ALA A 36 -10.52 11.05 -4.56
N LEU A 37 -10.54 10.11 -3.61
CA LEU A 37 -11.68 9.22 -3.33
C LEU A 37 -12.13 8.46 -4.59
N THR A 38 -11.16 7.82 -5.26
CA THR A 38 -11.44 6.85 -6.31
C THR A 38 -11.99 5.55 -5.71
N TYR A 39 -12.09 4.49 -6.48
CA TYR A 39 -12.77 3.23 -6.07
C TYR A 39 -12.27 2.61 -4.75
N ALA A 40 -10.99 2.80 -4.39
CA ALA A 40 -10.39 2.27 -3.17
C ALA A 40 -10.25 3.29 -2.03
N GLY A 41 -10.54 4.57 -2.28
CA GLY A 41 -10.52 5.64 -1.28
C GLY A 41 -11.83 5.68 -0.50
N ASN A 42 -11.76 5.48 0.82
CA ASN A 42 -12.93 5.45 1.69
C ASN A 42 -12.67 6.17 3.01
N LEU A 43 -13.39 7.27 3.27
CA LEU A 43 -13.27 8.04 4.52
C LEU A 43 -13.75 7.26 5.75
N GLU A 44 -14.53 6.20 5.58
CA GLU A 44 -14.88 5.32 6.70
C GLU A 44 -13.66 4.70 7.37
N ASN A 45 -12.56 4.55 6.62
CA ASN A 45 -11.28 4.09 7.16
C ASN A 45 -10.72 5.01 8.25
N LEU A 46 -11.20 6.25 8.36
CA LEU A 46 -10.65 7.31 9.22
C LEU A 46 -11.66 7.91 10.20
N LYS A 47 -12.85 7.28 10.36
CA LYS A 47 -13.90 7.75 11.28
C LYS A 47 -13.40 7.99 12.71
N ASP A 48 -12.44 7.18 13.16
CA ASP A 48 -11.86 7.25 14.52
C ASP A 48 -10.99 8.51 14.75
N ILE A 49 -10.56 9.17 13.70
CA ILE A 49 -9.68 10.35 13.78
C ILE A 49 -10.25 11.60 13.11
N GLU A 50 -11.40 11.54 12.46
CA GLU A 50 -11.97 12.68 11.71
C GLU A 50 -12.20 13.94 12.57
N GLY A 51 -12.49 13.77 13.86
CA GLY A 51 -12.69 14.86 14.82
C GLY A 51 -11.41 15.42 15.46
N LYS A 52 -10.22 14.93 15.08
CA LYS A 52 -8.96 15.40 15.67
C LYS A 52 -8.57 16.79 15.16
N SER A 53 -8.19 17.68 16.07
CA SER A 53 -7.84 19.09 15.76
C SER A 53 -6.55 19.26 14.93
N ASN A 54 -5.79 18.20 14.73
CA ASN A 54 -4.57 18.16 13.95
C ASN A 54 -4.71 17.36 12.64
N TYR A 55 -5.94 17.06 12.23
CA TYR A 55 -6.29 16.35 11.00
C TYR A 55 -7.14 17.24 10.08
N THR A 56 -6.84 17.23 8.80
CA THR A 56 -7.65 17.88 7.75
C THR A 56 -7.70 16.97 6.53
N PHE A 57 -8.89 16.76 5.99
CA PHE A 57 -9.09 16.07 4.72
C PHE A 57 -9.20 17.08 3.57
N VAL A 58 -8.48 16.82 2.48
CA VAL A 58 -8.54 17.59 1.24
C VAL A 58 -8.84 16.62 0.08
N LYS A 59 -9.98 16.81 -0.57
CA LYS A 59 -10.29 16.05 -1.79
C LYS A 59 -9.57 16.66 -2.97
N ALA A 60 -8.54 15.98 -3.49
CA ALA A 60 -7.77 16.42 -4.64
C ALA A 60 -7.21 15.22 -5.40
N ASP A 61 -7.17 15.34 -6.74
CA ASP A 61 -6.51 14.39 -7.62
C ASP A 61 -5.08 14.85 -7.90
N ILE A 62 -4.10 13.99 -7.68
CA ILE A 62 -2.68 14.30 -7.90
C ILE A 62 -2.36 14.55 -9.39
N THR A 63 -3.23 14.15 -10.30
CA THR A 63 -3.10 14.44 -11.74
C THR A 63 -3.44 15.88 -12.10
N ASP A 64 -4.17 16.61 -11.25
CA ASP A 64 -4.47 18.04 -11.40
C ASP A 64 -3.34 18.89 -10.84
N ALA A 65 -2.34 19.18 -11.67
CA ALA A 65 -1.15 19.95 -11.28
C ALA A 65 -1.49 21.32 -10.67
N LYS A 66 -2.53 21.98 -11.19
CA LYS A 66 -2.94 23.31 -10.71
C LYS A 66 -3.51 23.23 -9.30
N HIS A 67 -4.46 22.34 -9.08
CA HIS A 67 -5.07 22.16 -7.77
C HIS A 67 -4.04 21.69 -6.72
N ILE A 68 -3.12 20.76 -7.09
CA ILE A 68 -2.04 20.33 -6.20
C ILE A 68 -1.15 21.51 -5.80
N LEU A 69 -0.78 22.38 -6.73
CA LEU A 69 0.01 23.56 -6.41
C LEU A 69 -0.76 24.52 -5.47
N GLU A 70 -2.06 24.75 -5.68
CA GLU A 70 -2.91 25.56 -4.79
C GLU A 70 -2.94 24.98 -3.37
N VAL A 71 -3.10 23.66 -3.22
CA VAL A 71 -3.04 22.96 -1.91
C VAL A 71 -1.69 23.18 -1.24
N PHE A 72 -0.58 23.03 -1.97
CA PHE A 72 0.76 23.25 -1.41
C PHE A 72 1.01 24.72 -1.02
N GLN A 73 0.46 25.68 -1.76
CA GLN A 73 0.52 27.10 -1.41
C GLN A 73 -0.27 27.43 -0.15
N GLU A 74 -1.44 26.82 0.03
CA GLU A 74 -2.31 27.01 1.19
C GLU A 74 -1.68 26.43 2.46
N TYR A 75 -1.31 25.13 2.41
CA TYR A 75 -0.87 24.40 3.61
C TYR A 75 0.63 24.48 3.88
N LYS A 76 1.45 24.87 2.89
CA LYS A 76 2.92 25.03 2.98
C LYS A 76 3.59 23.84 3.68
N PRO A 77 3.43 22.61 3.19
CA PRO A 77 3.92 21.42 3.86
C PRO A 77 5.43 21.44 4.00
N GLU A 78 5.91 20.93 5.14
CA GLU A 78 7.34 20.65 5.38
C GLU A 78 7.67 19.19 5.09
N GLY A 79 6.65 18.36 4.92
CA GLY A 79 6.81 16.97 4.55
C GLY A 79 5.69 16.47 3.65
N VAL A 80 6.04 15.52 2.79
CA VAL A 80 5.10 14.79 1.94
C VAL A 80 5.36 13.31 2.14
N ILE A 81 4.30 12.54 2.39
CA ILE A 81 4.33 11.07 2.35
C ILE A 81 3.40 10.65 1.21
N HIS A 82 3.99 10.15 0.14
CA HIS A 82 3.27 9.90 -1.10
C HIS A 82 2.92 8.42 -1.25
N LEU A 83 1.62 8.09 -1.00
CA LEU A 83 1.07 6.75 -1.17
C LEU A 83 -0.03 6.68 -2.25
N ALA A 84 -0.55 7.84 -2.73
CA ALA A 84 -1.58 7.84 -3.77
C ALA A 84 -1.07 7.15 -5.04
N ALA A 85 -1.75 6.10 -5.48
CA ALA A 85 -1.40 5.34 -6.67
C ALA A 85 -2.59 4.50 -7.15
N GLU A 86 -2.64 4.24 -8.45
CA GLU A 86 -3.33 3.06 -8.96
C GLU A 86 -2.48 1.83 -8.65
N SER A 87 -3.05 0.76 -8.06
CA SER A 87 -2.28 -0.33 -7.46
C SER A 87 -2.75 -1.75 -7.80
N HIS A 88 -3.76 -1.91 -8.63
CA HIS A 88 -4.28 -3.23 -8.98
C HIS A 88 -3.72 -3.72 -10.30
N VAL A 89 -2.90 -4.79 -10.28
CA VAL A 89 -2.20 -5.31 -11.48
C VAL A 89 -3.18 -5.65 -12.61
N ASP A 90 -4.29 -6.35 -12.32
CA ASP A 90 -5.26 -6.74 -13.35
C ASP A 90 -5.92 -5.53 -14.02
N ARG A 91 -6.18 -4.45 -13.25
CA ARG A 91 -6.65 -3.18 -13.80
C ARG A 91 -5.59 -2.52 -14.69
N SER A 92 -4.30 -2.64 -14.35
CA SER A 92 -3.21 -2.08 -15.14
C SER A 92 -3.08 -2.75 -16.51
N ILE A 93 -3.44 -4.03 -16.62
CA ILE A 93 -3.46 -4.77 -17.89
C ILE A 93 -4.60 -4.26 -18.78
N SER A 94 -5.74 -3.91 -18.20
CA SER A 94 -6.90 -3.43 -18.94
C SER A 94 -6.84 -1.94 -19.30
N ASP A 95 -6.24 -1.10 -18.44
CA ASP A 95 -6.09 0.34 -18.64
C ASP A 95 -4.72 0.84 -18.15
N PRO A 96 -3.65 0.61 -18.90
CA PRO A 96 -2.30 1.05 -18.52
C PRO A 96 -2.14 2.56 -18.45
N LEU A 97 -2.92 3.35 -19.21
CA LEU A 97 -2.80 4.81 -19.23
C LEU A 97 -3.22 5.44 -17.91
N ALA A 98 -4.25 4.92 -17.23
CA ALA A 98 -4.64 5.40 -15.90
C ALA A 98 -3.46 5.28 -14.91
N PHE A 99 -2.66 4.21 -15.01
CA PHE A 99 -1.47 4.00 -14.17
C PHE A 99 -0.35 4.98 -14.50
N VAL A 100 -0.12 5.29 -15.77
CA VAL A 100 0.85 6.32 -16.17
C VAL A 100 0.41 7.69 -15.65
N MET A 101 -0.85 8.05 -15.83
CA MET A 101 -1.36 9.36 -15.39
C MET A 101 -1.26 9.51 -13.86
N THR A 102 -1.75 8.54 -13.10
CA THR A 102 -1.74 8.63 -11.64
C THR A 102 -0.35 8.44 -11.07
N ASN A 103 0.33 7.34 -11.42
CA ASN A 103 1.56 6.97 -10.73
C ASN A 103 2.77 7.79 -11.21
N VAL A 104 2.83 8.16 -12.49
CA VAL A 104 3.96 8.91 -13.02
C VAL A 104 3.67 10.41 -13.02
N ILE A 105 2.64 10.85 -13.74
CA ILE A 105 2.34 12.30 -13.85
C ILE A 105 1.93 12.87 -12.50
N GLY A 106 1.08 12.16 -11.73
CA GLY A 106 0.71 12.57 -10.38
C GLY A 106 1.92 12.72 -9.44
N THR A 107 2.88 11.79 -9.48
CA THR A 107 4.13 11.90 -8.72
C THR A 107 4.94 13.13 -9.14
N VAL A 108 5.10 13.36 -10.45
CA VAL A 108 5.81 14.54 -10.98
C VAL A 108 5.14 15.84 -10.55
N ASN A 109 3.81 15.91 -10.54
CA ASN A 109 3.06 17.09 -10.08
C ASN A 109 3.35 17.39 -8.59
N LEU A 110 3.36 16.37 -7.74
CA LEU A 110 3.69 16.53 -6.30
C LEU A 110 5.15 16.98 -6.09
N LEU A 111 6.09 16.40 -6.85
CA LEU A 111 7.51 16.78 -6.81
C LEU A 111 7.71 18.24 -7.25
N ASN A 112 7.03 18.68 -8.33
CA ASN A 112 7.04 20.06 -8.79
C ASN A 112 6.47 21.02 -7.75
N ALA A 113 5.33 20.69 -7.14
CA ALA A 113 4.70 21.52 -6.12
C ALA A 113 5.60 21.63 -4.87
N ALA A 114 6.20 20.53 -4.43
CA ALA A 114 7.17 20.53 -3.32
C ALA A 114 8.37 21.43 -3.63
N ARG A 115 8.97 21.27 -4.81
CA ARG A 115 10.11 22.07 -5.26
C ARG A 115 9.76 23.56 -5.33
N GLU A 116 8.59 23.91 -5.86
CA GLU A 116 8.16 25.31 -5.97
C GLU A 116 7.96 25.97 -4.60
N ILE A 117 7.36 25.27 -3.63
CA ILE A 117 7.10 25.81 -2.30
C ILE A 117 8.34 25.80 -1.42
N TRP A 118 9.17 24.77 -1.51
CA TRP A 118 10.40 24.70 -0.72
C TRP A 118 11.53 25.54 -1.29
N LYS A 119 11.53 25.78 -2.59
CA LYS A 119 12.59 26.50 -3.32
C LYS A 119 13.96 25.91 -2.96
N ASP A 120 14.91 26.74 -2.55
CA ASP A 120 16.26 26.29 -2.16
C ASP A 120 16.41 26.05 -0.65
N ASN A 121 15.31 26.15 0.12
CA ASN A 121 15.34 25.89 1.56
C ASN A 121 14.79 24.49 1.86
N PHE A 122 15.70 23.52 1.95
CA PHE A 122 15.37 22.13 2.23
C PHE A 122 15.56 21.72 3.69
N GLU A 123 16.00 22.60 4.56
CA GLU A 123 16.19 22.30 5.98
C GLU A 123 14.86 21.87 6.63
N GLY A 124 14.87 20.69 7.27
CA GLY A 124 13.69 20.07 7.90
C GLY A 124 12.60 19.59 6.94
N LYS A 125 12.81 19.69 5.62
CA LYS A 125 11.88 19.21 4.61
C LYS A 125 12.13 17.73 4.28
N ARG A 126 11.07 17.03 3.82
CA ARG A 126 11.19 15.64 3.34
C ARG A 126 10.06 15.26 2.42
N PHE A 127 10.43 14.63 1.30
CA PHE A 127 9.50 13.93 0.41
C PHE A 127 9.77 12.43 0.50
N HIS A 128 8.83 11.69 1.10
CA HIS A 128 8.90 10.23 1.22
C HIS A 128 7.99 9.60 0.16
N HIS A 129 8.57 8.89 -0.80
CA HIS A 129 7.85 8.14 -1.82
C HIS A 129 7.71 6.68 -1.41
N VAL A 130 6.48 6.17 -1.36
CA VAL A 130 6.19 4.77 -1.04
C VAL A 130 5.97 3.99 -2.33
N SER A 131 6.84 3.02 -2.59
CA SER A 131 6.85 2.16 -3.77
C SER A 131 6.59 0.69 -3.38
N THR A 132 6.91 -0.23 -4.27
CA THR A 132 6.64 -1.66 -4.17
C THR A 132 7.87 -2.48 -4.55
N ASP A 133 7.99 -3.69 -4.05
CA ASP A 133 8.99 -4.67 -4.46
C ASP A 133 8.76 -5.23 -5.88
N GLU A 134 7.57 -5.06 -6.42
CA GLU A 134 7.24 -5.47 -7.80
C GLU A 134 8.09 -4.75 -8.88
N VAL A 135 8.76 -3.65 -8.52
CA VAL A 135 9.68 -2.95 -9.42
C VAL A 135 10.96 -3.74 -9.71
N TYR A 136 11.31 -4.69 -8.85
CA TYR A 136 12.51 -5.53 -9.01
C TYR A 136 12.33 -6.71 -9.97
N GLY A 137 11.09 -7.03 -10.36
CA GLY A 137 10.77 -8.16 -11.24
C GLY A 137 10.55 -9.45 -10.47
N THR A 138 10.99 -10.59 -11.00
CA THR A 138 10.74 -11.90 -10.41
C THR A 138 12.01 -12.57 -9.90
N LEU A 139 11.91 -13.25 -8.77
CA LEU A 139 12.96 -14.15 -8.27
C LEU A 139 12.72 -15.61 -8.71
N GLY A 140 13.81 -16.38 -8.80
CA GLY A 140 13.74 -17.84 -8.83
C GLY A 140 13.44 -18.42 -7.43
N GLU A 141 13.87 -19.67 -7.24
CA GLU A 141 13.63 -20.39 -5.97
C GLU A 141 14.37 -19.79 -4.78
N THR A 142 15.47 -19.08 -5.02
CA THR A 142 16.35 -18.53 -3.98
C THR A 142 16.65 -17.06 -4.23
N GLY A 143 17.31 -16.41 -3.26
CA GLY A 143 17.69 -15.00 -3.31
C GLY A 143 16.64 -14.07 -2.70
N LEU A 144 17.04 -12.83 -2.51
CA LEU A 144 16.20 -11.74 -1.99
C LEU A 144 16.46 -10.47 -2.80
N PHE A 145 15.47 -9.64 -2.99
CA PHE A 145 15.65 -8.28 -3.53
C PHE A 145 16.25 -7.37 -2.47
N THR A 146 17.38 -6.78 -2.79
CA THR A 146 18.02 -5.74 -2.00
C THR A 146 17.79 -4.37 -2.64
N GLU A 147 18.14 -3.31 -1.96
CA GLU A 147 18.06 -1.94 -2.50
C GLU A 147 19.01 -1.70 -3.69
N GLU A 148 20.01 -2.58 -3.87
CA GLU A 148 20.96 -2.57 -5.02
C GLU A 148 20.45 -3.40 -6.22
N THR A 149 19.34 -4.12 -6.06
CA THR A 149 18.77 -4.93 -7.16
C THR A 149 18.29 -4.01 -8.27
N ALA A 150 18.71 -4.29 -9.51
CA ALA A 150 18.22 -3.56 -10.69
C ALA A 150 16.71 -3.75 -10.88
N TYR A 151 16.03 -2.72 -11.33
CA TYR A 151 14.61 -2.79 -11.65
C TYR A 151 14.37 -3.55 -12.95
N ASP A 152 13.42 -4.50 -12.91
CA ASP A 152 12.99 -5.31 -14.05
C ASP A 152 11.46 -5.57 -14.00
N PRO A 153 10.63 -4.51 -14.08
CA PRO A 153 9.18 -4.62 -13.89
C PRO A 153 8.49 -5.32 -15.07
N HIS A 154 7.58 -6.29 -14.78
CA HIS A 154 6.90 -7.09 -15.80
C HIS A 154 5.42 -6.75 -16.01
N SER A 155 4.84 -5.86 -15.21
CA SER A 155 3.44 -5.42 -15.37
C SER A 155 3.36 -3.92 -15.65
N PRO A 156 2.27 -3.41 -16.28
CA PRO A 156 2.09 -1.95 -16.43
C PRO A 156 2.06 -1.21 -15.09
N TYR A 157 1.53 -1.84 -14.02
CA TYR A 157 1.59 -1.31 -12.67
C TYR A 157 3.04 -1.15 -12.18
N SER A 158 3.80 -2.25 -12.16
CA SER A 158 5.18 -2.22 -11.67
C SER A 158 6.07 -1.30 -12.51
N ALA A 159 5.86 -1.25 -13.84
CA ALA A 159 6.55 -0.32 -14.73
C ALA A 159 6.23 1.15 -14.40
N SER A 160 4.97 1.48 -14.08
CA SER A 160 4.58 2.83 -13.68
C SER A 160 5.19 3.23 -12.33
N LYS A 161 5.30 2.30 -11.38
CA LYS A 161 5.95 2.52 -10.09
C LYS A 161 7.47 2.69 -10.25
N ALA A 162 8.12 1.84 -11.05
CA ALA A 162 9.53 1.99 -11.38
C ALA A 162 9.84 3.36 -12.03
N ALA A 163 8.97 3.80 -12.96
CA ALA A 163 9.11 5.12 -13.57
C ALA A 163 8.99 6.25 -12.53
N SER A 164 8.01 6.18 -11.61
CA SER A 164 7.87 7.20 -10.55
C SER A 164 9.08 7.20 -9.60
N ASP A 165 9.62 6.05 -9.23
CA ASP A 165 10.83 5.93 -8.41
C ASP A 165 12.03 6.61 -9.07
N HIS A 166 12.21 6.42 -10.39
CA HIS A 166 13.26 7.09 -11.15
C HIS A 166 13.06 8.62 -11.19
N PHE A 167 11.83 9.12 -11.34
CA PHE A 167 11.58 10.56 -11.23
C PHE A 167 11.92 11.11 -9.86
N VAL A 168 11.56 10.41 -8.78
CA VAL A 168 11.89 10.82 -7.41
C VAL A 168 13.41 10.94 -7.23
N ARG A 169 14.18 9.93 -7.67
CA ARG A 169 15.66 9.95 -7.64
C ARG A 169 16.22 11.10 -8.50
N ALA A 170 15.71 11.27 -9.73
CA ALA A 170 16.13 12.33 -10.62
C ALA A 170 15.91 13.74 -10.04
N TYR A 171 14.81 13.95 -9.29
CA TYR A 171 14.55 15.23 -8.63
C TYR A 171 15.54 15.53 -7.51
N GLN A 172 16.01 14.50 -6.81
CA GLN A 172 17.11 14.70 -5.87
C GLN A 172 18.41 15.04 -6.56
N ASP A 173 18.81 14.25 -7.56
CA ASP A 173 20.09 14.42 -8.25
C ASP A 173 20.18 15.74 -9.01
N THR A 174 19.06 16.16 -9.61
CA THR A 174 19.00 17.37 -10.44
C THR A 174 18.74 18.64 -9.63
N TYR A 175 17.85 18.57 -8.63
CA TYR A 175 17.38 19.75 -7.90
C TYR A 175 17.70 19.74 -6.41
N GLY A 176 18.34 18.68 -5.90
CA GLY A 176 18.65 18.54 -4.47
C GLY A 176 17.44 18.31 -3.59
N LEU A 177 16.26 17.93 -4.16
CA LEU A 177 15.05 17.72 -3.38
C LEU A 177 15.28 16.62 -2.31
N PRO A 178 14.95 16.86 -1.03
CA PRO A 178 15.25 15.90 0.05
C PRO A 178 14.28 14.73 0.05
N VAL A 179 14.53 13.76 -0.84
CA VAL A 179 13.69 12.58 -0.99
C VAL A 179 14.19 11.41 -0.17
N VAL A 180 13.30 10.46 0.12
CA VAL A 180 13.58 9.11 0.57
C VAL A 180 12.57 8.17 -0.07
N LEU A 181 12.98 6.94 -0.39
CA LEU A 181 12.12 5.91 -0.96
C LEU A 181 11.92 4.75 0.00
N THR A 182 10.76 4.09 -0.09
CA THR A 182 10.57 2.75 0.45
C THR A 182 9.95 1.84 -0.61
N ASN A 183 10.47 0.61 -0.71
CA ASN A 183 9.87 -0.47 -1.51
C ASN A 183 9.32 -1.52 -0.54
N CYS A 184 8.00 -1.71 -0.54
CA CYS A 184 7.37 -2.63 0.41
C CYS A 184 6.92 -3.93 -0.24
N SER A 185 6.91 -5.00 0.54
CA SER A 185 6.29 -6.27 0.18
C SER A 185 4.75 -6.22 0.25
N ASN A 186 4.09 -7.35 -0.04
CA ASN A 186 2.62 -7.43 -0.07
C ASN A 186 2.02 -7.11 1.29
N ASN A 187 1.17 -6.10 1.36
CA ASN A 187 0.52 -5.69 2.59
C ASN A 187 -0.77 -6.47 2.85
N TYR A 188 -1.06 -6.71 4.14
CA TYR A 188 -2.34 -7.25 4.62
C TYR A 188 -2.72 -6.64 5.96
N GLY A 189 -4.01 -6.66 6.30
CA GLY A 189 -4.48 -6.12 7.57
C GLY A 189 -5.89 -5.52 7.51
N PRO A 190 -6.31 -4.86 8.58
CA PRO A 190 -7.56 -4.09 8.64
C PRO A 190 -7.70 -3.06 7.50
N ASN A 191 -8.93 -2.81 7.04
CA ASN A 191 -9.25 -1.88 5.93
C ASN A 191 -8.70 -2.28 4.54
N HIS A 192 -8.17 -3.50 4.37
CA HIS A 192 -7.68 -3.97 3.08
C HIS A 192 -8.85 -4.18 2.09
N PHE A 193 -8.79 -3.54 0.92
CA PHE A 193 -9.89 -3.56 -0.04
C PHE A 193 -10.11 -4.97 -0.61
N PRO A 194 -11.37 -5.46 -0.72
CA PRO A 194 -11.70 -6.87 -0.98
C PRO A 194 -11.43 -7.38 -2.40
N GLU A 195 -10.77 -6.62 -3.27
CA GLU A 195 -10.23 -7.12 -4.55
C GLU A 195 -8.89 -7.90 -4.38
N LYS A 196 -8.26 -7.81 -3.21
CA LYS A 196 -6.98 -8.48 -2.90
C LYS A 196 -7.21 -9.82 -2.20
N LEU A 197 -6.25 -10.73 -2.32
CA LEU A 197 -6.37 -12.15 -1.96
C LEU A 197 -6.99 -12.41 -0.58
N ILE A 198 -6.40 -11.85 0.49
CA ILE A 198 -6.84 -12.13 1.87
C ILE A 198 -8.27 -11.62 2.11
N PRO A 199 -8.62 -10.34 1.89
CA PRO A 199 -9.97 -9.87 2.16
C PRO A 199 -11.01 -10.45 1.18
N LEU A 200 -10.63 -10.76 -0.06
CA LEU A 200 -11.49 -11.48 -1.01
C LEU A 200 -11.87 -12.85 -0.46
N CYS A 201 -10.89 -13.63 0.02
CA CYS A 201 -11.14 -14.93 0.60
C CYS A 201 -12.01 -14.83 1.87
N ILE A 202 -11.78 -13.86 2.75
CA ILE A 202 -12.64 -13.64 3.93
C ILE A 202 -14.07 -13.35 3.50
N HIS A 203 -14.27 -12.40 2.58
CA HIS A 203 -15.60 -12.05 2.06
C HIS A 203 -16.29 -13.27 1.43
N ASN A 204 -15.57 -14.05 0.62
CA ASN A 204 -16.12 -15.22 -0.05
C ASN A 204 -16.47 -16.34 0.95
N ILE A 205 -15.66 -16.60 1.97
CA ILE A 205 -15.97 -17.58 3.03
C ILE A 205 -17.25 -17.19 3.77
N LEU A 206 -17.42 -15.91 4.12
CA LEU A 206 -18.62 -15.42 4.78
C LEU A 206 -19.89 -15.61 3.92
N ASN A 207 -19.76 -15.51 2.61
CA ASN A 207 -20.84 -15.64 1.64
C ASN A 207 -20.93 -17.03 1.00
N ASN A 208 -20.17 -18.01 1.46
CA ASN A 208 -20.09 -19.36 0.91
C ASN A 208 -19.85 -19.39 -0.62
N LYS A 209 -18.92 -18.52 -1.09
CA LYS A 209 -18.51 -18.39 -2.49
C LYS A 209 -17.14 -19.06 -2.72
N PRO A 210 -16.82 -19.46 -3.98
CA PRO A 210 -15.51 -20.01 -4.32
C PRO A 210 -14.34 -19.08 -3.95
N LEU A 211 -13.21 -19.67 -3.54
CA LEU A 211 -11.94 -18.97 -3.27
C LEU A 211 -11.03 -19.14 -4.51
N PRO A 212 -10.96 -18.14 -5.40
CA PRO A 212 -10.22 -18.26 -6.65
C PRO A 212 -8.72 -18.19 -6.39
N ILE A 213 -7.98 -19.23 -6.77
CA ILE A 213 -6.52 -19.32 -6.69
C ILE A 213 -5.97 -19.39 -8.10
N TYR A 214 -5.12 -18.45 -8.48
CA TYR A 214 -4.48 -18.39 -9.78
C TYR A 214 -3.48 -19.54 -9.97
N GLY A 215 -3.50 -20.18 -11.15
CA GLY A 215 -2.60 -21.27 -11.53
C GLY A 215 -2.70 -22.47 -10.57
N ASP A 216 -1.56 -22.92 -10.05
CA ASP A 216 -1.46 -23.99 -9.04
C ASP A 216 -1.32 -23.48 -7.59
N GLY A 217 -1.35 -22.15 -7.41
CA GLY A 217 -1.26 -21.49 -6.11
C GLY A 217 0.14 -21.42 -5.51
N LYS A 218 1.19 -21.79 -6.24
CA LYS A 218 2.57 -21.83 -5.71
C LYS A 218 3.32 -20.52 -5.80
N PHE A 219 2.68 -19.46 -6.32
CA PHE A 219 3.26 -18.13 -6.29
C PHE A 219 3.55 -17.70 -4.86
N THR A 220 4.81 -17.30 -4.62
CA THR A 220 5.29 -16.94 -3.27
C THR A 220 5.37 -15.44 -3.11
N ARG A 221 4.91 -14.94 -1.97
CA ARG A 221 4.97 -13.51 -1.60
C ARG A 221 5.47 -13.37 -0.17
N ASP A 222 6.24 -12.33 0.10
CA ASP A 222 6.47 -11.84 1.46
C ASP A 222 5.26 -11.01 1.89
N TRP A 223 4.77 -11.20 3.11
CA TRP A 223 3.57 -10.57 3.64
C TRP A 223 3.88 -9.67 4.81
N LEU A 224 3.56 -8.38 4.64
CA LEU A 224 3.81 -7.31 5.59
C LEU A 224 2.51 -6.84 6.25
N PHE A 225 2.45 -6.91 7.58
CA PHE A 225 1.29 -6.41 8.31
C PHE A 225 1.20 -4.89 8.21
N VAL A 226 0.05 -4.36 7.81
CA VAL A 226 -0.11 -2.95 7.44
C VAL A 226 0.23 -1.96 8.56
N ILE A 227 0.00 -2.33 9.83
CA ILE A 227 0.34 -1.48 10.96
C ILE A 227 1.87 -1.39 11.13
N ASP A 228 2.60 -2.48 10.88
CA ASP A 228 4.06 -2.46 10.89
C ASP A 228 4.62 -1.66 9.72
N HIS A 229 3.97 -1.74 8.55
CA HIS A 229 4.32 -0.87 7.42
C HIS A 229 4.12 0.62 7.74
N ALA A 230 2.99 1.00 8.36
CA ALA A 230 2.76 2.38 8.77
C ALA A 230 3.85 2.88 9.75
N LYS A 231 4.27 2.04 10.70
CA LYS A 231 5.40 2.35 11.60
C LYS A 231 6.74 2.44 10.87
N ALA A 232 6.98 1.59 9.87
CA ALA A 232 8.19 1.66 9.05
C ALA A 232 8.23 2.96 8.23
N ILE A 233 7.10 3.37 7.64
CA ILE A 233 6.97 4.65 6.93
C ILE A 233 7.28 5.83 7.86
N ASP A 234 6.72 5.83 9.07
CA ASP A 234 7.01 6.85 10.08
C ASP A 234 8.50 6.88 10.44
N LEU A 235 9.10 5.72 10.67
CA LEU A 235 10.51 5.59 11.00
C LEU A 235 11.42 6.12 9.88
N VAL A 236 11.17 5.74 8.64
CA VAL A 236 11.92 6.19 7.47
C VAL A 236 11.69 7.68 7.20
N PHE A 237 10.46 8.17 7.35
CA PHE A 237 10.16 9.59 7.19
C PHE A 237 10.97 10.48 8.15
N HIS A 238 11.14 10.06 9.40
CA HIS A 238 11.84 10.85 10.40
C HIS A 238 13.36 10.60 10.46
N ARG A 239 13.81 9.39 10.18
CA ARG A 239 15.18 8.96 10.44
C ARG A 239 15.91 8.41 9.21
N GLY A 240 15.22 8.10 8.13
CA GLY A 240 15.84 7.63 6.90
C GLY A 240 16.82 8.66 6.34
N LYS A 241 17.88 8.20 5.74
CA LYS A 241 18.90 9.05 5.11
C LYS A 241 18.35 9.63 3.81
N THR A 242 18.49 10.94 3.63
CA THR A 242 18.08 11.63 2.40
C THR A 242 18.82 11.04 1.20
N GLY A 243 18.08 10.74 0.14
CA GLY A 243 18.58 10.14 -1.08
C GLY A 243 18.63 8.62 -1.08
N ASP A 244 18.36 8.04 0.04
CA ASP A 244 18.44 6.61 0.18
C ASP A 244 17.09 5.91 -0.07
N SER A 245 17.15 4.61 -0.30
CA SER A 245 15.98 3.73 -0.37
C SER A 245 16.07 2.65 0.70
N TYR A 246 14.90 2.21 1.17
CA TYR A 246 14.76 1.17 2.18
C TYR A 246 13.72 0.16 1.75
N ASN A 247 14.10 -1.10 1.73
CA ASN A 247 13.17 -2.20 1.59
C ASN A 247 12.42 -2.44 2.90
N VAL A 248 11.10 -2.64 2.82
CA VAL A 248 10.24 -2.89 3.98
C VAL A 248 9.50 -4.20 3.78
N GLY A 249 9.95 -5.25 4.45
CA GLY A 249 9.41 -6.60 4.36
C GLY A 249 8.87 -7.13 5.69
N GLY A 250 8.04 -8.15 5.59
CA GLY A 250 7.47 -8.85 6.75
C GLY A 250 8.33 -10.01 7.23
N PHE A 251 9.32 -10.45 6.45
CA PHE A 251 10.08 -11.70 6.65
C PHE A 251 9.17 -12.93 6.69
N ASN A 252 8.06 -12.90 5.97
CA ASN A 252 6.99 -13.90 5.99
C ASN A 252 6.67 -14.37 4.57
N GLU A 253 7.50 -15.23 4.00
CA GLU A 253 7.24 -15.81 2.69
C GLU A 253 6.20 -16.94 2.77
N TRP A 254 5.12 -16.82 1.99
CA TRP A 254 4.07 -17.80 1.89
C TRP A 254 3.70 -18.07 0.43
N GLN A 255 3.50 -19.35 0.09
CA GLN A 255 2.78 -19.69 -1.13
C GLN A 255 1.31 -19.33 -0.98
N ASN A 256 0.69 -18.80 -2.04
CA ASN A 256 -0.71 -18.35 -1.98
C ASN A 256 -1.65 -19.47 -1.52
N ILE A 257 -1.42 -20.72 -1.95
CA ILE A 257 -2.26 -21.86 -1.56
C ILE A 257 -2.15 -22.16 -0.06
N ASP A 258 -0.95 -22.10 0.52
CA ASP A 258 -0.74 -22.41 1.93
C ASP A 258 -1.26 -21.28 2.82
N LEU A 259 -1.10 -20.02 2.38
CA LEU A 259 -1.72 -18.86 3.02
C LEU A 259 -3.25 -19.02 3.07
N VAL A 260 -3.89 -19.38 1.95
CA VAL A 260 -5.35 -19.53 1.89
C VAL A 260 -5.83 -20.69 2.76
N LYS A 261 -5.07 -21.79 2.85
CA LYS A 261 -5.38 -22.89 3.78
C LYS A 261 -5.31 -22.44 5.25
N GLU A 262 -4.27 -21.67 5.63
CA GLU A 262 -4.16 -21.13 6.99
C GLU A 262 -5.30 -20.16 7.29
N LEU A 263 -5.65 -19.29 6.32
CA LEU A 263 -6.81 -18.41 6.43
C LEU A 263 -8.11 -19.21 6.63
N CYS A 264 -8.35 -20.25 5.83
CA CYS A 264 -9.54 -21.13 5.97
C CYS A 264 -9.59 -21.78 7.36
N LYS A 265 -8.46 -22.26 7.86
CA LYS A 265 -8.36 -22.87 9.20
C LYS A 265 -8.76 -21.87 10.28
N GLN A 266 -8.17 -20.66 10.30
CA GLN A 266 -8.50 -19.63 11.28
C GLN A 266 -9.96 -19.15 11.15
N MET A 267 -10.49 -19.05 9.95
CA MET A 267 -11.90 -18.72 9.71
C MET A 267 -12.85 -19.78 10.26
N ASP A 268 -12.56 -21.07 10.03
CA ASP A 268 -13.37 -22.16 10.58
C ASP A 268 -13.38 -22.13 12.10
N GLU A 269 -12.21 -21.93 12.74
CA GLU A 269 -12.08 -21.81 14.19
C GLU A 269 -12.91 -20.64 14.75
N LYS A 270 -12.76 -19.45 14.16
CA LYS A 270 -13.46 -18.22 14.62
C LYS A 270 -14.98 -18.26 14.36
N LEU A 271 -15.42 -18.95 13.33
CA LEU A 271 -16.85 -19.13 13.00
C LEU A 271 -17.48 -20.36 13.67
N GLY A 272 -16.72 -21.14 14.43
CA GLY A 272 -17.21 -22.37 15.07
C GLY A 272 -17.61 -23.46 14.08
N ARG A 273 -16.96 -23.50 12.89
CA ARG A 273 -17.20 -24.49 11.85
C ARG A 273 -16.32 -25.72 12.04
N ALA A 274 -16.71 -26.84 11.46
CA ALA A 274 -15.85 -28.02 11.41
C ALA A 274 -14.56 -27.71 10.62
N ALA A 275 -13.42 -28.19 11.10
CA ALA A 275 -12.13 -27.97 10.43
C ALA A 275 -12.16 -28.43 8.97
N GLY A 276 -11.66 -27.59 8.06
CA GLY A 276 -11.62 -27.85 6.63
C GLY A 276 -12.89 -27.49 5.85
N THR A 277 -13.93 -26.96 6.52
CA THR A 277 -15.17 -26.51 5.85
C THR A 277 -14.89 -25.43 4.82
N SER A 278 -14.18 -24.37 5.22
CA SER A 278 -13.86 -23.23 4.31
C SER A 278 -12.88 -23.63 3.23
N ALA A 279 -11.97 -24.60 3.48
CA ALA A 279 -11.02 -25.09 2.48
C ALA A 279 -11.68 -25.80 1.29
N GLN A 280 -12.90 -26.31 1.43
CA GLN A 280 -13.68 -26.93 0.33
C GLN A 280 -14.09 -25.89 -0.73
N LEU A 281 -14.05 -24.60 -0.41
CA LEU A 281 -14.36 -23.53 -1.35
C LEU A 281 -13.19 -23.18 -2.28
N ILE A 282 -11.98 -23.70 -2.04
CA ILE A 282 -10.81 -23.40 -2.86
C ILE A 282 -11.04 -23.91 -4.30
N THR A 283 -10.86 -22.99 -5.26
CA THR A 283 -11.05 -23.27 -6.69
C THR A 283 -9.88 -22.69 -7.46
N PHE A 284 -9.22 -23.53 -8.27
CA PHE A 284 -8.13 -23.07 -9.13
C PHE A 284 -8.68 -22.43 -10.40
N VAL A 285 -8.17 -21.25 -10.74
CA VAL A 285 -8.56 -20.49 -11.92
C VAL A 285 -7.37 -20.27 -12.86
N LYS A 286 -7.65 -19.91 -14.13
CA LYS A 286 -6.60 -19.62 -15.10
C LYS A 286 -5.67 -18.51 -14.58
N ASP A 287 -4.37 -18.74 -14.77
CA ASP A 287 -3.36 -17.75 -14.38
C ASP A 287 -3.39 -16.49 -15.24
N ARG A 288 -2.95 -15.36 -14.66
CA ARG A 288 -2.88 -14.07 -15.35
C ARG A 288 -1.58 -13.92 -16.14
N PRO A 289 -1.57 -13.17 -17.25
CA PRO A 289 -0.34 -12.84 -17.98
C PRO A 289 0.67 -12.07 -17.11
N GLY A 290 1.96 -12.38 -17.25
CA GLY A 290 3.02 -11.65 -16.52
C GLY A 290 3.00 -11.85 -15.00
N HIS A 291 2.54 -13.01 -14.55
CA HIS A 291 2.48 -13.32 -13.13
C HIS A 291 3.85 -13.77 -12.61
N ASP A 292 4.53 -12.93 -11.89
CA ASP A 292 5.84 -13.21 -11.30
C ASP A 292 5.80 -14.34 -10.27
N LEU A 293 6.76 -15.26 -10.34
CA LEU A 293 6.77 -16.49 -9.56
C LEU A 293 6.95 -16.20 -8.06
N ARG A 294 7.94 -15.38 -7.70
CA ARG A 294 8.29 -15.14 -6.31
C ARG A 294 8.76 -13.70 -6.09
N TYR A 295 8.21 -13.08 -5.05
CA TYR A 295 8.71 -11.84 -4.47
C TYR A 295 9.18 -12.13 -3.04
N ALA A 296 10.42 -11.77 -2.74
CA ALA A 296 10.98 -11.84 -1.41
C ALA A 296 11.98 -10.70 -1.24
N ILE A 297 11.79 -9.90 -0.21
CA ILE A 297 12.52 -8.66 -0.01
C ILE A 297 13.48 -8.78 1.17
N ASP A 298 14.69 -8.25 1.02
CA ASP A 298 15.66 -8.11 2.12
C ASP A 298 15.44 -6.78 2.83
N ALA A 299 14.91 -6.83 4.04
CA ALA A 299 14.71 -5.66 4.91
C ALA A 299 15.84 -5.49 5.95
N THR A 300 17.01 -6.06 5.71
CA THR A 300 18.17 -5.98 6.64
C THR A 300 18.62 -4.55 6.83
N LYS A 301 18.66 -3.73 5.76
CA LYS A 301 19.11 -2.34 5.83
C LYS A 301 18.25 -1.51 6.78
N ILE A 302 16.94 -1.52 6.63
CA ILE A 302 16.05 -0.75 7.52
C ILE A 302 16.11 -1.26 8.96
N ASN A 303 16.30 -2.57 9.16
CA ASN A 303 16.52 -3.14 10.49
C ASN A 303 17.81 -2.61 11.12
N GLN A 304 18.96 -2.72 10.41
CA GLN A 304 20.28 -2.34 10.94
C GLN A 304 20.42 -0.83 11.16
N GLU A 305 19.97 -0.02 10.21
CA GLU A 305 20.15 1.43 10.27
C GLU A 305 19.10 2.13 11.14
N LEU A 306 17.86 1.65 11.13
CA LEU A 306 16.73 2.34 11.76
C LEU A 306 16.10 1.55 12.91
N GLY A 307 16.40 0.26 13.07
CA GLY A 307 15.88 -0.59 14.14
C GLY A 307 14.47 -1.11 13.86
N TYR A 308 14.04 -1.14 12.59
CA TYR A 308 12.74 -1.69 12.21
C TYR A 308 12.68 -3.21 12.45
N GLN A 309 11.59 -3.66 13.06
CA GLN A 309 11.23 -5.07 13.18
C GLN A 309 9.71 -5.23 13.08
N PRO A 310 9.20 -6.24 12.35
CA PRO A 310 7.78 -6.59 12.41
C PRO A 310 7.36 -6.91 13.85
N SER A 311 6.19 -6.46 14.25
CA SER A 311 5.69 -6.63 15.62
C SER A 311 4.88 -7.90 15.83
N VAL A 312 4.47 -8.57 14.74
CA VAL A 312 3.65 -9.80 14.74
C VAL A 312 4.16 -10.81 13.73
N THR A 313 3.92 -12.10 13.98
CA THR A 313 4.07 -13.14 12.96
C THR A 313 2.93 -13.03 11.95
N PHE A 314 3.07 -13.72 10.80
CA PHE A 314 2.00 -13.73 9.79
C PHE A 314 0.68 -14.26 10.37
N GLU A 315 0.72 -15.38 11.11
CA GLU A 315 -0.47 -16.01 11.69
C GLU A 315 -1.17 -15.10 12.70
N GLN A 316 -0.40 -14.38 13.52
CA GLN A 316 -0.95 -13.39 14.46
C GLN A 316 -1.60 -12.21 13.73
N GLY A 317 -0.91 -11.64 12.74
CA GLY A 317 -1.44 -10.55 11.94
C GLY A 317 -2.68 -10.98 11.14
N LEU A 318 -2.69 -12.22 10.62
CA LEU A 318 -3.86 -12.79 9.94
C LEU A 318 -5.05 -12.93 10.89
N SER A 319 -4.81 -13.42 12.11
CA SER A 319 -5.85 -13.50 13.13
C SER A 319 -6.47 -12.13 13.45
N ILE A 320 -5.62 -11.10 13.65
CA ILE A 320 -6.08 -9.71 13.88
C ILE A 320 -6.88 -9.21 12.67
N THR A 321 -6.43 -9.52 11.47
CA THR A 321 -7.11 -9.14 10.21
C THR A 321 -8.50 -9.75 10.13
N ILE A 322 -8.61 -11.07 10.38
CA ILE A 322 -9.89 -11.78 10.36
C ILE A 322 -10.83 -11.19 11.43
N ASP A 323 -10.37 -10.99 12.66
CA ASP A 323 -11.18 -10.41 13.74
C ASP A 323 -11.71 -9.03 13.36
N TRP A 324 -10.88 -8.21 12.71
CA TRP A 324 -11.32 -6.92 12.24
C TRP A 324 -12.45 -7.04 11.19
N PHE A 325 -12.31 -7.91 10.18
CA PHE A 325 -13.35 -8.11 9.17
C PHE A 325 -14.64 -8.67 9.76
N LEU A 326 -14.55 -9.60 10.72
CA LEU A 326 -15.72 -10.14 11.41
C LEU A 326 -16.45 -9.09 12.25
N SER A 327 -15.72 -8.11 12.78
CA SER A 327 -16.28 -7.02 13.61
C SER A 327 -16.74 -5.80 12.79
N ASN A 328 -16.41 -5.72 11.50
CA ASN A 328 -16.71 -4.58 10.63
C ASN A 328 -17.47 -4.98 9.36
N GLN A 329 -18.53 -5.78 9.54
CA GLN A 329 -19.35 -6.28 8.42
C GLN A 329 -20.00 -5.14 7.63
N GLU A 330 -20.50 -4.09 8.29
CA GLU A 330 -21.08 -2.92 7.63
C GLU A 330 -20.09 -2.24 6.68
N TRP A 331 -18.84 -2.09 7.13
CA TRP A 331 -17.77 -1.56 6.28
C TRP A 331 -17.55 -2.47 5.05
N LEU A 332 -17.50 -3.79 5.26
CA LEU A 332 -17.30 -4.76 4.18
C LEU A 332 -18.45 -4.71 3.18
N ASP A 333 -19.70 -4.63 3.64
CA ASP A 333 -20.89 -4.52 2.80
C ASP A 333 -20.87 -3.22 1.97
N ASN A 334 -20.48 -2.10 2.59
CA ASN A 334 -20.39 -0.80 1.91
C ASN A 334 -19.35 -0.84 0.77
N VAL A 335 -18.15 -1.36 1.02
CA VAL A 335 -17.08 -1.39 0.00
C VAL A 335 -17.28 -2.48 -1.07
N THR A 336 -18.10 -3.50 -0.80
CA THR A 336 -18.42 -4.55 -1.77
C THR A 336 -19.70 -4.29 -2.56
N SER A 337 -20.32 -3.11 -2.42
CA SER A 337 -21.48 -2.68 -3.18
C SER A 337 -21.10 -2.03 -4.53
N GLY A 338 -22.06 -1.87 -5.43
CA GLY A 338 -21.92 -1.03 -6.63
C GLY A 338 -20.82 -1.49 -7.59
N GLU A 339 -19.80 -0.64 -7.81
CA GLU A 339 -18.72 -0.88 -8.78
C GLU A 339 -17.90 -2.14 -8.50
N TYR A 340 -17.74 -2.50 -7.23
CA TYR A 340 -17.05 -3.74 -6.85
C TYR A 340 -17.76 -4.98 -7.42
N GLN A 341 -19.09 -5.04 -7.35
CA GLN A 341 -19.85 -6.19 -7.88
C GLN A 341 -19.67 -6.32 -9.40
N SER A 342 -19.63 -5.18 -10.12
CA SER A 342 -19.36 -5.16 -11.55
C SER A 342 -17.96 -5.65 -11.89
N TYR A 343 -16.95 -5.25 -11.11
CA TYR A 343 -15.57 -5.72 -11.23
C TYR A 343 -15.51 -7.23 -10.95
N TYR A 344 -16.07 -7.69 -9.83
CA TYR A 344 -16.03 -9.10 -9.42
C TYR A 344 -16.62 -10.02 -10.50
N SER A 345 -17.77 -9.62 -11.07
CA SER A 345 -18.44 -10.41 -12.11
C SER A 345 -17.61 -10.52 -13.40
N LYS A 346 -16.86 -9.47 -13.78
CA LYS A 346 -15.98 -9.52 -14.95
C LYS A 346 -14.74 -10.38 -14.75
N GLN A 347 -14.23 -10.46 -13.52
CA GLN A 347 -12.97 -11.12 -13.22
C GLN A 347 -13.13 -12.60 -12.94
N TYR A 348 -14.25 -13.02 -12.33
CA TYR A 348 -14.41 -14.37 -11.76
C TYR A 348 -15.64 -15.16 -12.27
N ASN A 349 -16.51 -14.56 -13.09
CA ASN A 349 -17.60 -15.22 -13.80
C ASN A 349 -17.34 -15.22 -15.32
#